data_aabc3e18c7d4afe7aa17e7108e0ba4ff
#
_entry.id   aabc3e18c7d4afe7aa17e7108e0ba4ff
#
_cell.length_a   1.000
_cell.length_b   1.000
_cell.length_c   1.000
_cell.angle_alpha   90.00
_cell.angle_beta   90.00
_cell.angle_gamma   90.00
#
_symmetry.space_group_name_H-M   'P 1'
#
loop_
_entity.id
_entity.type
_entity.pdbx_description
1 polymer ?
#
loop_
_entity_poly.entity_id
_entity_poly.type
_entity_poly.pdbx_seq_one_letter_code
_entity_poly.pdbx_strand_id
1 'polypeptide(L)'
;MNGQELEASGSADVLVGPLLRYVGTETATIWVETTRACEVAVLGHRSRTFHVEGHHYALVVVEELEPGETTPYSVSLDGRVVWPRPDDDRPAPCIRTTTGAGPVRLVFGSCRVGAPEEPPYTLSSSQHELGIGVDALWAYSRSLQRGLVKWPDALVLLGDQVYADELPPKTAAFIRGRRTDEGAPIDEVANFEEYTHLYRESWSNPEIRWLLSTVPSTMIFDDHEVHDDWNISDSWIEEMRAKPWWYERITSAFMAYFLYQHLGNLSPPELCEDAFVQELRGDDDGGPRLRERARRWDEDRASSRWTYHRDFGNSRLLVLDSRAARLVVEGRRQMMAQD
;
A
#
# COMPACT_ATOMS: atom_id res chain seq x y z
N MET A 1 -3.34 6.92 -21.47
CA MET A 1 -2.08 7.64 -21.76
C MET A 1 -0.96 6.76 -21.28
N ASN A 2 -0.06 6.38 -22.18
CA ASN A 2 1.03 5.44 -21.88
C ASN A 2 2.06 6.10 -20.97
N GLY A 3 2.75 5.32 -20.10
CA GLY A 3 3.77 5.82 -19.18
C GLY A 3 4.89 6.65 -19.82
N GLN A 4 5.14 6.47 -21.13
CA GLN A 4 6.10 7.27 -21.90
C GLN A 4 5.63 8.72 -22.21
N GLU A 5 4.32 9.02 -22.08
CA GLU A 5 3.82 10.39 -22.29
C GLU A 5 3.93 11.27 -21.04
N LEU A 6 4.11 10.68 -19.85
CA LEU A 6 4.29 11.43 -18.59
C LEU A 6 5.72 11.92 -18.37
N GLU A 7 6.73 11.25 -18.93
CA GLU A 7 8.14 11.70 -18.87
C GLU A 7 8.41 12.98 -19.68
N ALA A 8 7.53 13.34 -20.61
CA ALA A 8 7.69 14.52 -21.48
C ALA A 8 7.20 15.84 -20.85
N SER A 9 6.44 15.83 -19.75
CA SER A 9 6.04 17.05 -19.03
C SER A 9 7.04 17.35 -17.94
N GLY A 10 7.80 18.43 -18.05
CA GLY A 10 8.86 18.81 -17.12
C GLY A 10 8.47 19.04 -15.65
N SER A 11 7.28 18.66 -15.18
CA SER A 11 6.81 18.81 -13.78
C SER A 11 6.51 17.46 -13.13
N ALA A 12 6.83 17.33 -11.82
CA ALA A 12 6.46 16.14 -11.04
C ALA A 12 4.94 15.99 -10.93
N ASP A 13 4.43 14.75 -10.92
CA ASP A 13 3.03 14.44 -10.64
C ASP A 13 2.94 13.23 -9.69
N VAL A 14 1.76 13.01 -9.06
CA VAL A 14 1.52 11.87 -8.17
C VAL A 14 1.06 10.67 -8.97
N LEU A 15 1.82 9.58 -8.90
CA LEU A 15 1.48 8.29 -9.52
C LEU A 15 0.48 7.51 -8.67
N VAL A 16 0.81 7.31 -7.38
CA VAL A 16 -0.03 6.59 -6.41
C VAL A 16 -0.18 7.46 -5.16
N GLY A 17 -1.38 7.47 -4.60
CA GLY A 17 -1.71 8.30 -3.45
C GLY A 17 -2.29 9.67 -3.86
N PRO A 18 -2.35 10.66 -2.93
CA PRO A 18 -1.85 10.54 -1.57
C PRO A 18 -2.62 9.51 -0.75
N LEU A 19 -1.93 8.85 0.18
CA LEU A 19 -2.56 7.97 1.17
C LEU A 19 -2.39 8.60 2.56
N LEU A 20 -3.49 8.84 3.25
CA LEU A 20 -3.48 9.21 4.66
C LEU A 20 -3.24 7.94 5.48
N ARG A 21 -2.10 7.88 6.19
CA ARG A 21 -1.66 6.64 6.84
C ARG A 21 -1.82 6.70 8.34
N TYR A 22 -0.93 7.32 9.04
CA TYR A 22 -1.05 7.52 10.48
C TYR A 22 -1.82 8.81 10.78
N VAL A 23 -2.71 8.76 11.78
CA VAL A 23 -3.30 9.97 12.39
C VAL A 23 -3.37 9.77 13.89
N GLY A 24 -2.74 10.67 14.62
CA GLY A 24 -2.76 10.77 16.08
C GLY A 24 -3.65 11.91 16.57
N THR A 25 -3.32 12.44 17.75
CA THR A 25 -3.98 13.62 18.31
C THR A 25 -3.49 14.92 17.68
N GLU A 26 -2.20 14.99 17.35
CA GLU A 26 -1.53 16.22 16.88
C GLU A 26 -0.67 15.98 15.63
N THR A 27 -0.65 14.75 15.13
CA THR A 27 0.23 14.35 14.02
C THR A 27 -0.49 13.47 13.00
N ALA A 28 -0.03 13.54 11.74
CA ALA A 28 -0.46 12.64 10.67
C ALA A 28 0.69 12.32 9.73
N THR A 29 0.60 11.22 8.99
CA THR A 29 1.52 10.90 7.90
C THR A 29 0.77 10.74 6.59
N ILE A 30 1.34 11.32 5.52
CA ILE A 30 0.81 11.22 4.16
C ILE A 30 1.89 10.64 3.27
N TRP A 31 1.55 9.53 2.63
CA TRP A 31 2.41 8.79 1.72
C TRP A 31 2.05 9.10 0.26
N VAL A 32 3.05 9.24 -0.60
CA VAL A 32 2.89 9.40 -2.05
C VAL A 32 3.99 8.67 -2.81
N GLU A 33 3.66 8.21 -4.03
CA GLU A 33 4.61 7.89 -5.10
C GLU A 33 4.50 8.94 -6.19
N THR A 34 5.65 9.41 -6.71
CA THR A 34 5.71 10.48 -7.70
C THR A 34 6.44 10.05 -8.97
N THR A 35 6.20 10.77 -10.07
CA THR A 35 6.78 10.47 -11.39
C THR A 35 8.31 10.69 -11.43
N ARG A 36 8.86 11.46 -10.50
CA ARG A 36 10.29 11.79 -10.41
C ARG A 36 10.63 12.36 -9.04
N ALA A 37 11.93 12.51 -8.78
CA ALA A 37 12.41 13.20 -7.58
C ALA A 37 11.85 14.62 -7.47
N CYS A 38 11.31 14.96 -6.30
CA CYS A 38 10.74 16.28 -6.00
C CYS A 38 10.63 16.52 -4.48
N GLU A 39 10.29 17.73 -4.11
CA GLU A 39 9.84 18.06 -2.76
C GLU A 39 8.32 17.93 -2.67
N VAL A 40 7.85 17.16 -1.69
CA VAL A 40 6.42 17.00 -1.37
C VAL A 40 6.08 17.84 -0.16
N ALA A 41 5.03 18.66 -0.26
CA ALA A 41 4.59 19.48 0.88
C ALA A 41 3.09 19.30 1.16
N VAL A 42 2.75 19.28 2.46
CA VAL A 42 1.39 19.17 3.01
C VAL A 42 1.30 20.08 4.24
N LEU A 43 0.37 21.02 4.27
CA LEU A 43 0.15 21.96 5.39
C LEU A 43 1.44 22.66 5.87
N GLY A 44 2.35 22.98 4.96
CA GLY A 44 3.63 23.59 5.29
C GLY A 44 4.77 22.63 5.65
N HIS A 45 4.47 21.39 6.00
CA HIS A 45 5.46 20.34 6.26
C HIS A 45 5.98 19.76 4.94
N ARG A 46 7.28 19.42 4.90
CA ARG A 46 7.96 19.05 3.66
C ARG A 46 8.76 17.76 3.82
N SER A 47 8.82 16.98 2.76
CA SER A 47 9.69 15.81 2.64
C SER A 47 10.23 15.72 1.22
N ARG A 48 11.50 15.42 1.06
CA ARG A 48 12.04 15.04 -0.24
C ARG A 48 11.69 13.58 -0.53
N THR A 49 11.45 13.28 -1.79
CA THR A 49 11.30 11.89 -2.22
C THR A 49 12.62 11.16 -2.08
N PHE A 50 12.53 9.90 -1.66
CA PHE A 50 13.64 8.93 -1.75
C PHE A 50 13.40 8.00 -2.94
N HIS A 51 14.48 7.45 -3.46
CA HIS A 51 14.47 6.67 -4.70
C HIS A 51 14.66 5.18 -4.42
N VAL A 52 13.88 4.33 -5.07
CA VAL A 52 14.02 2.87 -5.06
C VAL A 52 13.74 2.34 -6.46
N GLU A 53 14.77 1.83 -7.14
CA GLU A 53 14.69 1.17 -8.45
C GLU A 53 13.85 1.92 -9.49
N GLY A 54 14.11 3.20 -9.70
CA GLY A 54 13.40 4.02 -10.69
C GLY A 54 12.14 4.71 -10.16
N HIS A 55 11.69 4.41 -8.94
CA HIS A 55 10.49 4.95 -8.32
C HIS A 55 10.82 5.94 -7.20
N HIS A 56 9.98 6.93 -7.01
CA HIS A 56 10.19 8.01 -6.03
C HIS A 56 9.04 8.06 -5.04
N TYR A 57 9.36 7.90 -3.77
CA TYR A 57 8.40 7.84 -2.66
C TYR A 57 8.64 8.93 -1.64
N ALA A 58 7.60 9.41 -1.00
CA ALA A 58 7.71 10.29 0.16
C ALA A 58 6.67 9.93 1.23
N LEU A 59 7.07 10.11 2.49
CA LEU A 59 6.15 10.25 3.62
C LEU A 59 6.36 11.65 4.20
N VAL A 60 5.30 12.45 4.22
CA VAL A 60 5.28 13.74 4.88
C VAL A 60 4.68 13.53 6.27
N VAL A 61 5.45 13.85 7.30
CA VAL A 61 4.95 13.94 8.67
C VAL A 61 4.39 15.34 8.86
N VAL A 62 3.11 15.42 9.20
CA VAL A 62 2.40 16.65 9.54
C VAL A 62 2.28 16.70 11.05
N GLU A 63 2.74 17.77 11.66
CA GLU A 63 2.77 18.00 13.10
C GLU A 63 1.93 19.24 13.45
N GLU A 64 1.79 19.52 14.74
CA GLU A 64 1.08 20.70 15.26
C GLU A 64 -0.39 20.79 14.79
N LEU A 65 -1.03 19.65 14.61
CA LEU A 65 -2.47 19.58 14.34
C LEU A 65 -3.26 19.75 15.65
N GLU A 66 -4.42 20.39 15.57
CA GLU A 66 -5.31 20.53 16.72
C GLU A 66 -6.04 19.21 17.02
N PRO A 67 -6.07 18.74 18.29
CA PRO A 67 -6.75 17.51 18.68
C PRO A 67 -8.28 17.57 18.45
N GLY A 68 -8.82 16.53 17.81
CA GLY A 68 -10.27 16.42 17.57
C GLY A 68 -10.82 17.27 16.43
N GLU A 69 -9.94 17.93 15.67
CA GLU A 69 -10.30 18.79 14.57
C GLU A 69 -10.26 18.09 13.21
N THR A 70 -10.93 18.71 12.24
CA THR A 70 -10.91 18.29 10.85
C THR A 70 -10.21 19.34 10.01
N THR A 71 -9.02 19.04 9.53
CA THR A 71 -8.17 19.96 8.78
C THR A 71 -8.14 19.57 7.31
N PRO A 72 -8.75 20.34 6.40
CA PRO A 72 -8.58 20.15 4.96
C PRO A 72 -7.12 20.32 4.56
N TYR A 73 -6.64 19.53 3.61
CA TYR A 73 -5.26 19.62 3.15
C TYR A 73 -5.15 19.55 1.62
N SER A 74 -4.01 19.98 1.13
CA SER A 74 -3.57 19.79 -0.24
C SER A 74 -2.16 19.21 -0.27
N VAL A 75 -1.82 18.52 -1.34
CA VAL A 75 -0.45 18.08 -1.62
C VAL A 75 0.12 18.93 -2.73
N SER A 76 1.31 19.46 -2.53
CA SER A 76 2.07 20.14 -3.57
C SER A 76 3.39 19.44 -3.85
N LEU A 77 3.81 19.44 -5.12
CA LEU A 77 5.10 18.96 -5.58
C LEU A 77 5.87 20.14 -6.16
N ASP A 78 7.06 20.41 -5.63
CA ASP A 78 7.91 21.55 -6.00
C ASP A 78 7.13 22.89 -5.98
N GLY A 79 6.23 23.05 -5.01
CA GLY A 79 5.39 24.24 -4.84
C GLY A 79 4.10 24.26 -5.70
N ARG A 80 3.90 23.33 -6.61
CA ARG A 80 2.67 23.21 -7.41
C ARG A 80 1.66 22.26 -6.74
N VAL A 81 0.45 22.73 -6.47
CA VAL A 81 -0.64 21.89 -5.94
C VAL A 81 -1.03 20.86 -6.99
N VAL A 82 -1.03 19.58 -6.57
CA VAL A 82 -1.36 18.42 -7.42
C VAL A 82 -2.55 17.61 -6.87
N TRP A 83 -2.91 17.81 -5.61
CA TRP A 83 -4.04 17.14 -4.97
C TRP A 83 -4.72 18.07 -3.96
N PRO A 84 -6.09 18.14 -3.91
CA PRO A 84 -7.00 17.54 -4.88
C PRO A 84 -6.77 18.09 -6.29
N ARG A 85 -7.19 17.36 -7.31
CA ARG A 85 -7.12 17.85 -8.70
C ARG A 85 -8.11 18.98 -8.90
N PRO A 86 -7.83 19.97 -9.76
CA PRO A 86 -8.72 21.12 -9.94
C PRO A 86 -10.11 20.77 -10.48
N ASP A 87 -10.23 19.65 -11.18
CA ASP A 87 -11.47 19.13 -11.76
C ASP A 87 -12.16 18.08 -10.88
N ASP A 88 -11.65 17.87 -9.66
CA ASP A 88 -12.22 16.91 -8.70
C ASP A 88 -13.39 17.57 -7.94
N ASP A 89 -14.61 17.07 -8.14
CA ASP A 89 -15.84 17.54 -7.50
C ASP A 89 -16.15 16.86 -6.16
N ARG A 90 -15.28 15.91 -5.73
CA ARG A 90 -15.41 15.24 -4.43
C ARG A 90 -15.09 16.19 -3.29
N PRO A 91 -15.59 15.90 -2.08
CA PRO A 91 -15.22 16.68 -0.90
C PRO A 91 -13.69 16.80 -0.75
N ALA A 92 -13.21 17.95 -0.29
CA ALA A 92 -11.80 18.17 -0.05
C ALA A 92 -11.23 17.09 0.89
N PRO A 93 -10.04 16.53 0.59
CA PRO A 93 -9.40 15.59 1.49
C PRO A 93 -9.07 16.27 2.82
N CYS A 94 -9.21 15.53 3.92
CA CYS A 94 -8.99 16.10 5.24
C CYS A 94 -8.30 15.12 6.19
N ILE A 95 -7.57 15.65 7.15
CA ILE A 95 -7.04 14.94 8.31
C ILE A 95 -8.01 15.16 9.45
N ARG A 96 -8.46 14.06 10.08
CA ARG A 96 -9.34 14.08 11.27
C ARG A 96 -8.54 13.56 12.44
N THR A 97 -8.01 14.47 13.27
CA THR A 97 -7.29 14.10 14.46
C THR A 97 -8.22 13.55 15.53
N THR A 98 -7.71 12.63 16.34
CA THR A 98 -8.48 12.11 17.48
C THR A 98 -8.30 13.00 18.71
N THR A 99 -9.30 13.01 19.61
CA THR A 99 -9.15 13.65 20.93
C THR A 99 -8.38 12.79 21.92
N GLY A 100 -8.05 11.55 21.54
CA GLY A 100 -7.48 10.55 22.46
C GLY A 100 -8.49 9.97 23.44
N ALA A 101 -9.77 10.32 23.35
CA ALA A 101 -10.85 9.84 24.22
C ALA A 101 -12.11 9.51 23.43
N GLY A 102 -12.94 8.60 23.97
CA GLY A 102 -14.21 8.20 23.36
C GLY A 102 -14.16 6.87 22.61
N PRO A 103 -15.28 6.47 21.98
CA PRO A 103 -15.37 5.22 21.23
C PRO A 103 -14.62 5.33 19.90
N VAL A 104 -13.86 4.29 19.56
CA VAL A 104 -13.15 4.15 18.28
C VAL A 104 -14.03 3.40 17.28
N ARG A 105 -14.11 3.91 16.06
CA ARG A 105 -14.79 3.26 14.94
C ARG A 105 -13.79 2.80 13.91
N LEU A 106 -13.63 1.50 13.78
CA LEU A 106 -12.80 0.89 12.76
C LEU A 106 -13.69 0.27 11.68
N VAL A 107 -13.26 0.41 10.43
CA VAL A 107 -13.78 -0.36 9.31
C VAL A 107 -12.64 -1.25 8.83
N PHE A 108 -12.92 -2.53 8.69
CA PHE A 108 -11.90 -3.50 8.31
C PHE A 108 -12.40 -4.44 7.22
N GLY A 109 -11.48 -4.98 6.45
CA GLY A 109 -11.72 -5.95 5.39
C GLY A 109 -10.42 -6.50 4.83
N SER A 110 -10.54 -7.54 4.00
CA SER A 110 -9.45 -8.21 3.29
C SER A 110 -9.89 -8.63 1.90
N CYS A 111 -9.00 -9.26 1.12
CA CYS A 111 -9.32 -9.94 -0.12
C CYS A 111 -9.98 -9.01 -1.15
N ARG A 112 -9.35 -7.87 -1.40
CA ARG A 112 -9.83 -6.88 -2.35
C ARG A 112 -9.23 -7.12 -3.74
N VAL A 113 -10.02 -7.64 -4.65
CA VAL A 113 -9.64 -7.74 -6.07
C VAL A 113 -9.80 -6.37 -6.74
N GLY A 114 -8.70 -5.79 -7.22
CA GLY A 114 -8.71 -4.54 -7.98
C GLY A 114 -9.16 -4.79 -9.42
N ALA A 115 -10.31 -4.26 -9.81
CA ALA A 115 -10.83 -4.38 -11.17
C ALA A 115 -11.51 -3.07 -11.63
N PRO A 116 -11.76 -2.90 -12.94
CA PRO A 116 -12.53 -1.76 -13.43
C PRO A 116 -13.95 -1.73 -12.83
N GLU A 117 -14.41 -0.54 -12.37
CA GLU A 117 -15.76 -0.32 -11.85
C GLU A 117 -16.80 -0.15 -12.96
N GLU A 118 -16.82 -1.08 -13.90
CA GLU A 118 -17.74 -1.11 -15.04
C GLU A 118 -18.07 -2.56 -15.44
N PRO A 119 -19.19 -2.81 -16.09
CA PRO A 119 -19.45 -4.13 -16.67
C PRO A 119 -18.38 -4.54 -17.68
N PRO A 120 -17.98 -5.83 -17.69
CA PRO A 120 -18.62 -6.95 -16.97
C PRO A 120 -18.15 -7.13 -15.52
N TYR A 121 -17.11 -6.44 -15.04
CA TYR A 121 -16.48 -6.67 -13.74
C TYR A 121 -17.42 -6.40 -12.56
N THR A 122 -18.28 -5.38 -12.65
CA THR A 122 -19.26 -5.04 -11.60
C THR A 122 -20.48 -5.96 -11.55
N LEU A 123 -20.62 -6.87 -12.51
CA LEU A 123 -21.65 -7.90 -12.48
C LEU A 123 -21.27 -8.99 -11.47
N SER A 124 -22.25 -9.78 -11.04
CA SER A 124 -21.97 -10.97 -10.22
C SER A 124 -21.39 -12.10 -11.08
N SER A 125 -20.70 -13.05 -10.46
CA SER A 125 -20.18 -14.26 -11.12
C SER A 125 -21.27 -15.11 -11.78
N SER A 126 -22.53 -15.01 -11.33
CA SER A 126 -23.67 -15.67 -11.97
C SER A 126 -24.17 -14.96 -13.23
N GLN A 127 -23.79 -13.70 -13.46
CA GLN A 127 -24.20 -12.91 -14.61
C GLN A 127 -23.13 -12.88 -15.71
N HIS A 128 -21.86 -12.94 -15.32
CA HIS A 128 -20.74 -12.93 -16.26
C HIS A 128 -19.51 -13.62 -15.66
N GLU A 129 -18.72 -14.32 -16.46
CA GLU A 129 -17.50 -15.02 -16.00
C GLU A 129 -16.43 -14.12 -15.39
N LEU A 130 -16.35 -12.85 -15.87
CA LEU A 130 -15.45 -11.81 -15.32
C LEU A 130 -16.12 -10.99 -14.20
N GLY A 131 -17.33 -11.34 -13.80
CA GLY A 131 -18.09 -10.59 -12.79
C GLY A 131 -17.61 -10.95 -11.39
N ILE A 132 -17.11 -9.93 -10.66
CA ILE A 132 -16.66 -10.04 -9.26
C ILE A 132 -17.49 -9.18 -8.31
N GLY A 133 -18.44 -8.40 -8.85
CA GLY A 133 -19.24 -7.45 -8.09
C GLY A 133 -18.60 -6.07 -7.98
N VAL A 134 -19.26 -5.20 -7.23
CA VAL A 134 -18.79 -3.83 -6.98
C VAL A 134 -17.74 -3.86 -5.87
N ASP A 135 -16.63 -3.14 -6.06
CA ASP A 135 -15.57 -2.98 -5.05
C ASP A 135 -16.13 -2.37 -3.75
N ALA A 136 -15.91 -3.04 -2.63
CA ALA A 136 -16.41 -2.62 -1.32
C ALA A 136 -15.84 -1.26 -0.88
N LEU A 137 -14.57 -0.95 -1.18
CA LEU A 137 -13.96 0.35 -0.87
C LEU A 137 -14.54 1.45 -1.76
N TRP A 138 -14.80 1.17 -3.03
CA TRP A 138 -15.51 2.09 -3.93
C TRP A 138 -16.91 2.41 -3.40
N ALA A 139 -17.69 1.40 -3.07
CA ALA A 139 -19.03 1.56 -2.52
C ALA A 139 -19.01 2.31 -1.17
N TYR A 140 -18.02 2.04 -0.33
CA TYR A 140 -17.84 2.71 0.94
C TYR A 140 -17.46 4.18 0.77
N SER A 141 -16.55 4.51 -0.17
CA SER A 141 -16.20 5.88 -0.56
C SER A 141 -17.46 6.69 -0.92
N ARG A 142 -18.27 6.15 -1.82
CA ARG A 142 -19.53 6.77 -2.26
C ARG A 142 -20.53 6.96 -1.12
N SER A 143 -20.57 6.02 -0.19
CA SER A 143 -21.45 6.09 0.99
C SER A 143 -21.00 7.17 1.98
N LEU A 144 -19.68 7.33 2.18
CA LEU A 144 -19.10 8.40 3.00
C LEU A 144 -19.38 9.78 2.40
N GLN A 145 -19.15 9.97 1.11
CA GLN A 145 -19.40 11.24 0.41
C GLN A 145 -20.85 11.68 0.50
N ARG A 146 -21.79 10.73 0.50
CA ARG A 146 -23.23 10.98 0.61
C ARG A 146 -23.73 11.10 2.06
N GLY A 147 -22.86 10.93 3.05
CA GLY A 147 -23.25 10.96 4.46
C GLY A 147 -24.13 9.79 4.90
N LEU A 148 -24.14 8.68 4.16
CA LEU A 148 -24.94 7.48 4.46
C LEU A 148 -24.34 6.63 5.58
N VAL A 149 -23.05 6.76 5.82
CA VAL A 149 -22.31 6.06 6.87
C VAL A 149 -21.51 7.06 7.71
N LYS A 150 -21.23 6.69 8.96
CA LYS A 150 -20.40 7.51 9.84
C LYS A 150 -18.93 7.37 9.46
N TRP A 151 -18.19 8.46 9.62
CA TRP A 151 -16.75 8.45 9.42
C TRP A 151 -16.06 7.47 10.37
N PRO A 152 -15.16 6.62 9.87
CA PRO A 152 -14.32 5.80 10.72
C PRO A 152 -13.10 6.59 11.18
N ASP A 153 -12.50 6.15 12.28
CA ASP A 153 -11.21 6.63 12.75
C ASP A 153 -10.06 6.00 11.97
N ALA A 154 -10.25 4.78 11.46
CA ALA A 154 -9.33 4.13 10.53
C ALA A 154 -9.98 3.03 9.67
N LEU A 155 -9.38 2.81 8.49
CA LEU A 155 -9.51 1.59 7.69
C LEU A 155 -8.40 0.62 8.09
N VAL A 156 -8.76 -0.62 8.37
CA VAL A 156 -7.83 -1.71 8.70
C VAL A 156 -7.92 -2.75 7.58
N LEU A 157 -6.94 -2.76 6.71
CA LEU A 157 -6.89 -3.63 5.54
C LEU A 157 -6.04 -4.86 5.88
N LEU A 158 -6.71 -6.01 6.00
CA LEU A 158 -6.20 -7.23 6.62
C LEU A 158 -5.68 -8.26 5.60
N GLY A 159 -4.98 -7.79 4.58
CA GLY A 159 -4.36 -8.61 3.55
C GLY A 159 -5.08 -8.57 2.21
N ASP A 160 -4.40 -9.05 1.19
CA ASP A 160 -4.84 -9.14 -0.20
C ASP A 160 -5.36 -7.82 -0.75
N GLN A 161 -4.53 -6.78 -0.62
CA GLN A 161 -4.84 -5.49 -1.22
C GLN A 161 -4.50 -5.47 -2.71
N VAL A 162 -3.64 -6.37 -3.13
CA VAL A 162 -3.27 -6.66 -4.52
C VAL A 162 -3.14 -8.18 -4.70
N TYR A 163 -3.44 -8.63 -5.92
CA TYR A 163 -3.37 -10.02 -6.33
C TYR A 163 -2.24 -10.16 -7.35
N ALA A 164 -1.08 -10.66 -6.90
CA ALA A 164 0.10 -10.82 -7.75
C ALA A 164 -0.03 -12.02 -8.72
N ASP A 165 -0.96 -12.90 -8.45
CA ASP A 165 -1.30 -14.14 -9.15
C ASP A 165 -2.65 -14.09 -9.90
N GLU A 166 -3.46 -13.04 -9.69
CA GLU A 166 -4.69 -12.77 -10.42
C GLU A 166 -4.73 -11.32 -10.89
N LEU A 167 -4.14 -11.06 -12.06
CA LEU A 167 -3.84 -9.71 -12.51
C LEU A 167 -5.06 -8.92 -12.99
N PRO A 168 -5.21 -7.66 -12.59
CA PRO A 168 -6.14 -6.74 -13.21
C PRO A 168 -5.69 -6.41 -14.67
N PRO A 169 -6.65 -5.99 -15.54
CA PRO A 169 -6.43 -5.96 -16.99
C PRO A 169 -5.25 -5.13 -17.48
N LYS A 170 -4.99 -3.96 -16.88
CA LYS A 170 -3.90 -3.06 -17.32
C LYS A 170 -2.54 -3.62 -16.93
N THR A 171 -2.42 -4.18 -15.73
CA THR A 171 -1.20 -4.85 -15.26
C THR A 171 -0.93 -6.10 -16.11
N ALA A 172 -1.94 -6.90 -16.41
CA ALA A 172 -1.79 -8.04 -17.31
C ALA A 172 -1.31 -7.60 -18.72
N ALA A 173 -1.88 -6.53 -19.27
CA ALA A 173 -1.44 -5.99 -20.56
C ALA A 173 0.01 -5.45 -20.50
N PHE A 174 0.37 -4.76 -19.42
CA PHE A 174 1.73 -4.26 -19.19
C PHE A 174 2.76 -5.40 -19.16
N ILE A 175 2.49 -6.45 -18.39
CA ILE A 175 3.38 -7.62 -18.27
C ILE A 175 3.53 -8.32 -19.63
N ARG A 176 2.41 -8.60 -20.33
CA ARG A 176 2.44 -9.24 -21.65
C ARG A 176 3.20 -8.44 -22.70
N GLY A 177 3.19 -7.11 -22.60
CA GLY A 177 3.88 -6.22 -23.54
C GLY A 177 5.40 -6.14 -23.34
N ARG A 178 5.91 -6.52 -22.18
CA ARG A 178 7.34 -6.35 -21.84
C ARG A 178 8.09 -7.62 -21.46
N ARG A 179 7.38 -8.67 -21.01
CA ARG A 179 8.03 -9.89 -20.54
C ARG A 179 8.58 -10.69 -21.71
N THR A 180 9.89 -10.93 -21.64
CA THR A 180 10.64 -11.73 -22.62
C THR A 180 11.14 -13.04 -22.04
N ASP A 181 11.02 -13.23 -20.72
CA ASP A 181 11.52 -14.41 -20.01
C ASP A 181 10.57 -15.59 -20.19
N GLU A 182 11.06 -16.67 -20.77
CA GLU A 182 10.28 -17.91 -20.98
C GLU A 182 10.02 -18.68 -19.67
N GLY A 183 10.61 -18.25 -18.54
CA GLY A 183 10.57 -18.98 -17.27
C GLY A 183 9.50 -18.52 -16.27
N ALA A 184 9.06 -17.27 -16.32
CA ALA A 184 8.08 -16.73 -15.39
C ALA A 184 6.66 -16.75 -15.96
N PRO A 185 5.61 -16.96 -15.14
CA PRO A 185 4.21 -16.94 -15.59
C PRO A 185 3.86 -15.60 -16.24
N ILE A 186 3.22 -15.63 -17.42
CA ILE A 186 2.88 -14.43 -18.20
C ILE A 186 1.67 -13.66 -17.63
N ASP A 187 0.90 -14.30 -16.79
CA ASP A 187 -0.32 -13.84 -16.16
C ASP A 187 -0.18 -13.59 -14.66
N GLU A 188 1.07 -13.54 -14.18
CA GLU A 188 1.41 -13.24 -12.79
C GLU A 188 2.57 -12.22 -12.70
N VAL A 189 2.66 -11.52 -11.59
CA VAL A 189 3.78 -10.61 -11.28
C VAL A 189 5.05 -11.41 -11.01
N ALA A 190 6.19 -10.97 -11.49
CA ALA A 190 7.48 -11.63 -11.25
C ALA A 190 8.58 -10.72 -10.70
N ASN A 191 8.46 -9.40 -10.83
CA ASN A 191 9.50 -8.44 -10.44
C ASN A 191 8.93 -7.15 -9.86
N PHE A 192 9.80 -6.32 -9.29
CA PHE A 192 9.41 -5.11 -8.57
C PHE A 192 8.66 -4.09 -9.45
N GLU A 193 9.10 -3.85 -10.69
CA GLU A 193 8.42 -2.96 -11.63
C GLU A 193 6.98 -3.39 -11.92
N GLU A 194 6.72 -4.68 -11.98
CA GLU A 194 5.37 -5.22 -12.18
C GLU A 194 4.50 -5.05 -10.93
N TYR A 195 5.09 -5.16 -9.73
CA TYR A 195 4.40 -4.83 -8.47
C TYR A 195 4.02 -3.35 -8.40
N THR A 196 4.91 -2.44 -8.78
CA THR A 196 4.58 -1.00 -8.76
C THR A 196 3.40 -0.70 -9.68
N HIS A 197 3.36 -1.36 -10.85
CA HIS A 197 2.26 -1.23 -11.79
C HIS A 197 0.95 -1.80 -11.22
N LEU A 198 1.01 -2.94 -10.53
CA LEU A 198 -0.12 -3.58 -9.86
C LEU A 198 -0.72 -2.68 -8.76
N TYR A 199 0.11 -2.11 -7.87
CA TYR A 199 -0.36 -1.16 -6.86
C TYR A 199 -0.95 0.11 -7.49
N ARG A 200 -0.32 0.62 -8.54
CA ARG A 200 -0.82 1.77 -9.27
C ARG A 200 -2.21 1.52 -9.85
N GLU A 201 -2.44 0.39 -10.51
CA GLU A 201 -3.76 0.05 -11.04
C GLU A 201 -4.79 -0.10 -9.92
N SER A 202 -4.45 -0.83 -8.85
CA SER A 202 -5.36 -1.14 -7.73
C SER A 202 -5.81 0.11 -6.97
N TRP A 203 -4.95 1.14 -6.83
CA TRP A 203 -5.25 2.32 -6.00
C TRP A 203 -5.48 3.61 -6.79
N SER A 204 -5.46 3.58 -8.13
CA SER A 204 -5.66 4.77 -8.96
C SER A 204 -7.11 5.08 -9.31
N ASN A 205 -8.07 4.20 -8.97
CA ASN A 205 -9.49 4.52 -9.13
C ASN A 205 -9.81 5.80 -8.32
N PRO A 206 -10.47 6.81 -8.91
CA PRO A 206 -10.69 8.10 -8.25
C PRO A 206 -11.40 8.02 -6.91
N GLU A 207 -12.36 7.09 -6.74
CA GLU A 207 -13.08 6.90 -5.48
C GLU A 207 -12.19 6.25 -4.41
N ILE A 208 -11.39 5.25 -4.81
CA ILE A 208 -10.42 4.59 -3.91
C ILE A 208 -9.35 5.60 -3.48
N ARG A 209 -8.81 6.37 -4.43
CA ARG A 209 -7.81 7.39 -4.16
C ARG A 209 -8.33 8.46 -3.21
N TRP A 210 -9.56 8.95 -3.41
CA TRP A 210 -10.19 9.89 -2.49
C TRP A 210 -10.36 9.29 -1.10
N LEU A 211 -10.88 8.06 -1.01
CA LEU A 211 -11.07 7.37 0.27
C LEU A 211 -9.75 7.24 1.03
N LEU A 212 -8.71 6.72 0.38
CA LEU A 212 -7.39 6.51 1.00
C LEU A 212 -6.66 7.82 1.31
N SER A 213 -6.99 8.92 0.62
CA SER A 213 -6.46 10.25 0.96
C SER A 213 -7.16 10.92 2.14
N THR A 214 -8.32 10.42 2.55
CA THR A 214 -9.21 11.12 3.49
C THR A 214 -9.45 10.33 4.78
N VAL A 215 -9.38 8.99 4.71
CA VAL A 215 -9.54 8.10 5.85
C VAL A 215 -8.19 7.44 6.16
N PRO A 216 -7.70 7.54 7.41
CA PRO A 216 -6.46 6.88 7.79
C PRO A 216 -6.52 5.39 7.52
N SER A 217 -5.48 4.85 6.90
CA SER A 217 -5.42 3.41 6.58
C SER A 217 -4.22 2.75 7.21
N THR A 218 -4.42 1.55 7.71
CA THR A 218 -3.36 0.68 8.21
C THR A 218 -3.51 -0.70 7.57
N MET A 219 -2.41 -1.36 7.23
CA MET A 219 -2.42 -2.49 6.30
C MET A 219 -1.50 -3.60 6.78
N ILE A 220 -1.88 -4.83 6.52
CA ILE A 220 -0.99 -5.99 6.60
C ILE A 220 -1.23 -6.85 5.37
N PHE A 221 -0.22 -7.60 4.95
CA PHE A 221 -0.38 -8.48 3.80
C PHE A 221 -0.84 -9.88 4.18
N ASP A 222 -1.34 -10.62 3.18
CA ASP A 222 -1.62 -12.03 3.26
C ASP A 222 -0.97 -12.75 2.06
N ASP A 223 -1.55 -13.80 1.52
CA ASP A 223 -0.89 -14.62 0.51
C ASP A 223 -0.89 -14.03 -0.90
N HIS A 224 -1.98 -13.46 -1.36
CA HIS A 224 -2.08 -12.96 -2.74
C HIS A 224 -1.17 -11.75 -3.05
N GLU A 225 -0.65 -11.03 -2.05
CA GLU A 225 0.47 -10.12 -2.29
C GLU A 225 1.71 -10.86 -2.82
N VAL A 226 1.77 -12.18 -2.60
CA VAL A 226 2.85 -13.05 -3.10
C VAL A 226 2.29 -14.08 -4.07
N HIS A 227 1.45 -15.01 -3.61
CA HIS A 227 0.83 -16.07 -4.39
C HIS A 227 -0.21 -16.79 -3.52
N ASP A 228 -1.32 -17.23 -4.10
CA ASP A 228 -2.33 -18.05 -3.43
C ASP A 228 -1.69 -19.18 -2.62
N ASP A 229 -2.17 -19.34 -1.40
CA ASP A 229 -1.61 -20.31 -0.45
C ASP A 229 -0.12 -20.11 -0.08
N TRP A 230 0.47 -18.94 -0.35
CA TRP A 230 1.85 -18.67 0.04
C TRP A 230 2.11 -19.00 1.51
N ASN A 231 3.21 -19.71 1.76
CA ASN A 231 3.64 -20.12 3.09
C ASN A 231 2.63 -21.03 3.85
N ILE A 232 1.88 -21.86 3.11
CA ILE A 232 0.90 -22.77 3.73
C ILE A 232 1.54 -24.07 4.24
N SER A 233 2.58 -24.57 3.55
CA SER A 233 3.27 -25.80 3.93
C SER A 233 4.72 -25.80 3.49
N ASP A 234 5.53 -26.65 4.12
CA ASP A 234 6.95 -26.84 3.79
C ASP A 234 7.12 -27.35 2.35
N SER A 235 6.32 -28.33 1.95
CA SER A 235 6.35 -28.85 0.57
C SER A 235 5.97 -27.82 -0.48
N TRP A 236 5.03 -26.93 -0.19
CA TRP A 236 4.68 -25.81 -1.07
C TRP A 236 5.88 -24.85 -1.26
N ILE A 237 6.56 -24.54 -0.15
CA ILE A 237 7.74 -23.65 -0.20
C ILE A 237 8.86 -24.29 -1.00
N GLU A 238 9.14 -25.57 -0.80
CA GLU A 238 10.16 -26.31 -1.57
C GLU A 238 9.83 -26.31 -3.07
N GLU A 239 8.57 -26.55 -3.43
CA GLU A 239 8.12 -26.49 -4.81
C GLU A 239 8.34 -25.13 -5.43
N MET A 240 7.93 -24.06 -4.76
CA MET A 240 8.06 -22.69 -5.28
C MET A 240 9.50 -22.25 -5.38
N ARG A 241 10.33 -22.58 -4.40
CA ARG A 241 11.78 -22.28 -4.42
C ARG A 241 12.55 -23.00 -5.54
N ALA A 242 12.00 -24.09 -6.07
CA ALA A 242 12.55 -24.76 -7.25
C ALA A 242 12.25 -24.01 -8.58
N LYS A 243 11.34 -23.05 -8.59
CA LYS A 243 11.02 -22.25 -9.78
C LYS A 243 12.11 -21.15 -9.98
N PRO A 244 12.69 -20.99 -11.18
CA PRO A 244 13.75 -20.02 -11.43
C PRO A 244 13.38 -18.56 -11.13
N TRP A 245 12.11 -18.22 -11.30
CA TRP A 245 11.57 -16.87 -11.13
C TRP A 245 11.12 -16.56 -9.71
N TRP A 246 10.97 -17.56 -8.83
CA TRP A 246 10.39 -17.40 -7.50
C TRP A 246 11.15 -16.44 -6.60
N TYR A 247 12.48 -16.53 -6.66
CA TYR A 247 13.34 -15.70 -5.81
C TYR A 247 13.19 -14.20 -6.09
N GLU A 248 13.08 -13.82 -7.36
CA GLU A 248 12.82 -12.43 -7.73
C GLU A 248 11.42 -12.00 -7.30
N ARG A 249 10.42 -12.85 -7.47
CA ARG A 249 9.05 -12.56 -7.07
C ARG A 249 8.92 -12.32 -5.57
N ILE A 250 9.40 -13.23 -4.72
CA ILE A 250 9.26 -13.08 -3.26
C ILE A 250 10.04 -11.88 -2.74
N THR A 251 11.24 -11.62 -3.27
CA THR A 251 12.02 -10.43 -2.95
C THR A 251 11.25 -9.15 -3.29
N SER A 252 10.71 -9.10 -4.51
CA SER A 252 9.93 -7.94 -5.01
C SER A 252 8.62 -7.75 -4.26
N ALA A 253 7.96 -8.84 -3.86
CA ALA A 253 6.75 -8.80 -3.03
C ALA A 253 7.02 -8.12 -1.67
N PHE A 254 8.09 -8.53 -0.98
CA PHE A 254 8.48 -7.90 0.28
C PHE A 254 8.89 -6.44 0.12
N MET A 255 9.63 -6.10 -0.96
CA MET A 255 9.98 -4.71 -1.27
C MET A 255 8.72 -3.86 -1.46
N ALA A 256 7.78 -4.33 -2.28
CA ALA A 256 6.53 -3.64 -2.58
C ALA A 256 5.65 -3.52 -1.34
N TYR A 257 5.46 -4.61 -0.58
CA TYR A 257 4.72 -4.56 0.67
C TYR A 257 5.31 -3.53 1.65
N PHE A 258 6.63 -3.54 1.83
CA PHE A 258 7.30 -2.58 2.71
C PHE A 258 7.01 -1.13 2.30
N LEU A 259 7.17 -0.79 1.02
CA LEU A 259 7.03 0.58 0.51
C LEU A 259 5.56 1.05 0.48
N TYR A 260 4.65 0.22 -0.02
CA TYR A 260 3.26 0.61 -0.25
C TYR A 260 2.38 0.42 0.98
N GLN A 261 2.67 -0.58 1.81
CA GLN A 261 1.83 -0.93 2.94
C GLN A 261 2.51 -0.67 4.29
N HIS A 262 3.62 -1.35 4.60
CA HIS A 262 4.19 -1.37 5.95
C HIS A 262 4.72 0.00 6.39
N LEU A 263 5.46 0.69 5.54
CA LEU A 263 6.07 1.99 5.84
C LEU A 263 5.05 3.02 6.36
N GLY A 264 3.82 2.98 5.84
CA GLY A 264 2.72 3.83 6.30
C GLY A 264 2.06 3.38 7.60
N ASN A 265 2.38 2.19 8.12
CA ASN A 265 1.88 1.74 9.43
C ASN A 265 2.69 2.34 10.59
N LEU A 266 3.93 2.75 10.33
CA LEU A 266 4.81 3.30 11.35
C LEU A 266 4.31 4.68 11.82
N SER A 267 4.35 4.89 13.11
CA SER A 267 4.10 6.20 13.72
C SER A 267 5.25 7.18 13.41
N PRO A 268 5.04 8.51 13.52
CA PRO A 268 6.12 9.47 13.32
C PRO A 268 7.39 9.22 14.14
N PRO A 269 7.33 8.86 15.45
CA PRO A 269 8.52 8.46 16.20
C PRO A 269 9.21 7.21 15.62
N GLU A 270 8.46 6.15 15.31
CA GLU A 270 9.01 4.93 14.71
C GLU A 270 9.69 5.20 13.37
N LEU A 271 9.10 6.04 12.50
CA LEU A 271 9.71 6.46 11.25
C LEU A 271 11.04 7.21 11.45
N CYS A 272 11.13 8.00 12.51
CA CYS A 272 12.34 8.77 12.83
C CYS A 272 13.44 7.89 13.44
N GLU A 273 13.06 6.93 14.28
CA GLU A 273 13.98 6.06 15.04
C GLU A 273 14.45 4.83 14.26
N ASP A 274 13.69 4.39 13.24
CA ASP A 274 14.05 3.22 12.45
C ASP A 274 15.28 3.51 11.57
N ALA A 275 16.43 2.95 11.97
CA ALA A 275 17.70 3.14 11.28
C ALA A 275 17.63 2.68 9.82
N PHE A 276 16.89 1.58 9.53
CA PHE A 276 16.76 1.09 8.16
C PHE A 276 15.98 2.08 7.27
N VAL A 277 14.90 2.66 7.80
CA VAL A 277 14.13 3.69 7.09
C VAL A 277 14.99 4.92 6.82
N GLN A 278 15.78 5.36 7.80
CA GLN A 278 16.66 6.53 7.65
C GLN A 278 17.77 6.27 6.62
N GLU A 279 18.39 5.11 6.65
CA GLU A 279 19.41 4.71 5.68
C GLU A 279 18.81 4.60 4.27
N LEU A 280 17.64 3.96 4.12
CA LEU A 280 16.94 3.83 2.84
C LEU A 280 16.62 5.19 2.21
N ARG A 281 16.22 6.16 3.04
CA ARG A 281 15.91 7.53 2.60
C ARG A 281 17.16 8.37 2.30
N GLY A 282 18.30 7.99 2.83
CA GLY A 282 19.58 8.67 2.65
C GLY A 282 20.39 8.20 1.45
N ASP A 283 20.08 7.02 0.89
CA ASP A 283 20.76 6.47 -0.28
C ASP A 283 20.38 7.20 -1.57
N ASP A 284 21.29 7.30 -2.53
CA ASP A 284 20.98 7.79 -3.89
C ASP A 284 19.97 6.87 -4.60
N ASP A 285 20.09 5.54 -4.39
CA ASP A 285 19.10 4.52 -4.71
C ASP A 285 19.06 3.50 -3.57
N GLY A 286 17.92 3.49 -2.86
CA GLY A 286 17.67 2.53 -1.79
C GLY A 286 17.34 1.12 -2.24
N GLY A 287 17.18 0.88 -3.56
CA GLY A 287 16.81 -0.42 -4.12
C GLY A 287 17.74 -1.55 -3.69
N PRO A 288 19.06 -1.46 -3.85
CA PRO A 288 19.99 -2.50 -3.40
C PRO A 288 19.87 -2.83 -1.90
N ARG A 289 19.70 -1.82 -1.06
CA ARG A 289 19.51 -1.98 0.39
C ARG A 289 18.21 -2.67 0.72
N LEU A 290 17.11 -2.24 0.09
CA LEU A 290 15.79 -2.83 0.32
C LEU A 290 15.74 -4.27 -0.19
N ARG A 291 16.36 -4.57 -1.35
CA ARG A 291 16.50 -5.94 -1.87
C ARG A 291 17.22 -6.87 -0.89
N GLU A 292 18.36 -6.43 -0.38
CA GLU A 292 19.11 -7.18 0.62
C GLU A 292 18.27 -7.45 1.87
N ARG A 293 17.51 -6.45 2.34
CA ARG A 293 16.62 -6.61 3.49
C ARG A 293 15.47 -7.56 3.18
N ALA A 294 14.85 -7.45 2.00
CA ALA A 294 13.75 -8.30 1.55
C ALA A 294 14.17 -9.78 1.46
N ARG A 295 15.40 -10.05 0.98
CA ARG A 295 15.98 -11.38 1.00
C ARG A 295 16.10 -11.95 2.40
N ARG A 296 16.58 -11.15 3.35
CA ARG A 296 16.68 -11.60 4.76
C ARG A 296 15.31 -11.91 5.35
N TRP A 297 14.26 -11.17 4.99
CA TRP A 297 12.91 -11.47 5.44
C TRP A 297 12.38 -12.82 4.91
N ASP A 298 12.76 -13.22 3.69
CA ASP A 298 12.43 -14.56 3.17
C ASP A 298 13.29 -15.67 3.79
N GLU A 299 14.59 -15.44 4.00
CA GLU A 299 15.53 -16.42 4.54
C GLU A 299 15.34 -16.65 6.05
N ASP A 300 15.13 -15.59 6.79
CA ASP A 300 14.92 -15.59 8.24
C ASP A 300 13.59 -14.92 8.59
N ARG A 301 12.56 -15.73 8.73
CA ARG A 301 11.20 -15.29 9.04
C ARG A 301 11.08 -14.57 10.38
N ALA A 302 11.96 -14.86 11.34
CA ALA A 302 12.01 -14.16 12.61
C ALA A 302 12.54 -12.73 12.46
N SER A 303 13.22 -12.42 11.35
CA SER A 303 13.69 -11.07 11.04
C SER A 303 12.61 -10.16 10.47
N SER A 304 11.49 -10.73 9.97
CA SER A 304 10.34 -9.97 9.47
C SER A 304 9.42 -9.59 10.63
N ARG A 305 9.40 -8.31 10.98
CA ARG A 305 8.53 -7.78 12.05
C ARG A 305 7.39 -6.98 11.44
N TRP A 306 6.41 -7.68 10.89
CA TRP A 306 5.24 -7.06 10.27
C TRP A 306 4.08 -6.83 11.24
N THR A 307 4.11 -7.48 12.39
CA THR A 307 3.20 -7.20 13.52
C THR A 307 3.45 -5.79 14.02
N TYR A 308 2.38 -5.02 14.19
CA TYR A 308 2.44 -3.66 14.71
C TYR A 308 1.23 -3.36 15.58
N HIS A 309 1.28 -2.25 16.27
CA HIS A 309 0.13 -1.73 17.00
C HIS A 309 -0.22 -0.31 16.56
N ARG A 310 -1.46 0.07 16.81
CA ARG A 310 -1.96 1.41 16.64
C ARG A 310 -2.76 1.82 17.86
N ASP A 311 -2.40 2.94 18.49
CA ASP A 311 -3.10 3.47 19.63
C ASP A 311 -4.18 4.47 19.19
N PHE A 312 -5.36 4.31 19.75
CA PHE A 312 -6.51 5.19 19.61
C PHE A 312 -6.95 5.61 21.00
N GLY A 313 -6.23 6.58 21.58
CA GLY A 313 -6.48 7.00 22.97
C GLY A 313 -6.36 5.85 23.97
N ASN A 314 -7.48 5.44 24.54
CA ASN A 314 -7.52 4.36 25.54
C ASN A 314 -7.59 2.94 24.93
N SER A 315 -7.61 2.85 23.62
CA SER A 315 -7.72 1.56 22.90
C SER A 315 -6.45 1.29 22.10
N ARG A 316 -5.96 0.06 22.14
CA ARG A 316 -4.84 -0.41 21.32
C ARG A 316 -5.31 -1.47 20.36
N LEU A 317 -5.13 -1.21 19.06
CA LEU A 317 -5.28 -2.20 18.00
C LEU A 317 -3.95 -2.93 17.82
N LEU A 318 -3.96 -4.26 17.91
CA LEU A 318 -2.83 -5.12 17.56
C LEU A 318 -3.15 -5.75 16.20
N VAL A 319 -2.27 -5.57 15.23
CA VAL A 319 -2.36 -6.21 13.91
C VAL A 319 -1.23 -7.23 13.83
N LEU A 320 -1.61 -8.50 13.78
CA LEU A 320 -0.68 -9.62 13.87
C LEU A 320 -0.37 -10.18 12.49
N ASP A 321 0.91 -10.32 12.19
CA ASP A 321 1.36 -11.09 11.03
C ASP A 321 1.15 -12.58 11.29
N SER A 322 0.20 -13.16 10.61
CA SER A 322 -0.10 -14.60 10.65
C SER A 322 0.35 -15.33 9.38
N ARG A 323 1.06 -14.65 8.47
CA ARG A 323 1.46 -15.21 7.18
C ARG A 323 2.98 -15.29 7.02
N ALA A 324 3.71 -14.17 6.98
CA ALA A 324 5.15 -14.17 6.73
C ALA A 324 5.96 -14.83 7.84
N ALA A 325 5.61 -14.56 9.09
CA ALA A 325 6.28 -15.15 10.25
C ALA A 325 5.86 -16.60 10.56
N ARG A 326 4.95 -17.17 9.76
CA ARG A 326 4.46 -18.54 9.95
C ARG A 326 5.60 -19.56 9.75
N LEU A 327 5.78 -20.45 10.72
CA LEU A 327 6.65 -21.62 10.62
C LEU A 327 5.81 -22.84 10.24
N VAL A 328 6.15 -23.50 9.14
CA VAL A 328 5.38 -24.62 8.57
C VAL A 328 6.18 -25.92 8.52
N VAL A 329 7.38 -25.92 9.10
CA VAL A 329 8.27 -27.10 9.17
C VAL A 329 7.58 -28.23 9.90
N GLU A 330 7.67 -29.45 9.37
CA GLU A 330 7.07 -30.65 9.97
C GLU A 330 7.52 -30.83 11.43
N GLY A 331 6.54 -31.09 12.31
CA GLY A 331 6.76 -31.20 13.75
C GLY A 331 6.95 -29.86 14.51
N ARG A 332 7.00 -28.73 13.79
CA ARG A 332 7.17 -27.39 14.39
C ARG A 332 6.34 -26.35 13.64
N ARG A 333 5.02 -26.43 13.77
CA ARG A 333 4.10 -25.45 13.13
C ARG A 333 3.77 -24.33 14.11
N GLN A 334 3.99 -23.08 13.70
CA GLN A 334 3.67 -21.87 14.46
C GLN A 334 3.04 -20.83 13.53
N MET A 335 1.95 -20.21 13.98
CA MET A 335 1.25 -19.18 13.19
C MET A 335 1.93 -17.82 13.26
N MET A 336 2.73 -17.56 14.29
CA MET A 336 3.42 -16.29 14.54
C MET A 336 4.82 -16.55 15.04
N ALA A 337 5.74 -15.60 14.85
CA ALA A 337 7.04 -15.64 15.47
C ALA A 337 6.88 -15.66 17.01
N GLN A 338 7.79 -16.39 17.68
CA GLN A 338 7.93 -16.31 19.14
C GLN A 338 8.84 -15.12 19.46
N ASP A 339 8.25 -14.07 19.99
CA ASP A 339 8.94 -12.98 20.70
C ASP A 339 8.40 -12.84 22.10
#